data_f2d1989d6261c495a1ec8c8ce42b3196
#
_entry.id   f2d1989d6261c495a1ec8c8ce42b3196
#
_cell.length_a   1.000
_cell.length_b   1.000
_cell.length_c   1.000
_cell.angle_alpha   90.00
_cell.angle_beta   90.00
_cell.angle_gamma   90.00
#
_symmetry.space_group_name_H-M   'P 1'
#
loop_
_entity.id
_entity.type
_entity.pdbx_description
1 polymer ?
#
loop_
_entity_poly.entity_id
_entity_poly.type
_entity_poly.pdbx_seq_one_letter_code
_entity_poly.pdbx_strand_id
1 'polypeptide(L)'
;RMDFERSLEDYGDDSFIQYASNLIAEHDVVLLSDYAKGTLARVEALIAHCNALSVPVLVDPKGDKFKRYRGATLITPNLSEFEAVVGPCEQDDARISQYARELCEAYDFNAVLVTRSERGMTLQTREGAPLHLSALAREVFDVTGAGDTVISALAAGLASDDSFENSTRLANLAAGLVVGKVGTATVTRDELEGALSSASLGDSAVEIDSGIVDEDDLLTS
;
A
#
# COMPACT_ATOMS: atom_id res chain seq x y z
N ARG A 1 -15.32 -3.78 25.35
CA ARG A 1 -13.87 -3.90 25.54
C ARG A 1 -13.38 -2.66 26.25
N MET A 2 -12.70 -2.82 27.39
CA MET A 2 -12.00 -1.72 28.07
C MET A 2 -10.51 -1.91 27.79
N ASP A 3 -9.92 -1.00 27.02
CA ASP A 3 -8.48 -1.01 26.72
C ASP A 3 -7.80 -0.01 27.67
N PHE A 4 -6.87 -0.50 28.47
CA PHE A 4 -6.01 0.32 29.32
C PHE A 4 -4.70 0.54 28.56
N GLU A 5 -4.64 1.61 27.79
CA GLU A 5 -3.43 1.97 27.05
C GLU A 5 -2.50 2.82 27.93
N ARG A 6 -1.20 2.47 27.92
CA ARG A 6 -0.14 3.33 28.44
C ARG A 6 0.66 3.86 27.25
N SER A 7 0.91 5.15 27.23
CA SER A 7 1.84 5.73 26.27
C SER A 7 3.24 5.14 26.48
N LEU A 8 3.87 4.76 25.37
CA LEU A 8 5.25 4.23 25.34
C LEU A 8 6.25 5.35 25.01
N GLU A 9 6.00 6.58 25.43
CA GLU A 9 6.83 7.75 25.10
C GLU A 9 8.31 7.58 25.47
N ASP A 10 8.61 6.72 26.44
CA ASP A 10 9.97 6.42 26.89
C ASP A 10 10.67 5.30 26.08
N TYR A 11 9.98 4.60 25.18
CA TYR A 11 10.55 3.46 24.44
C TYR A 11 11.32 3.86 23.17
N GLY A 12 11.18 5.10 22.70
CA GLY A 12 11.94 5.61 21.55
C GLY A 12 13.30 6.17 21.94
N ASP A 13 13.96 5.60 22.94
CA ASP A 13 15.29 6.03 23.40
C ASP A 13 16.41 5.66 22.41
N ASP A 14 17.61 6.13 22.70
CA ASP A 14 18.77 5.88 21.83
C ASP A 14 19.11 4.39 21.73
N SER A 15 18.77 3.58 22.74
CA SER A 15 19.04 2.15 22.74
C SER A 15 18.14 1.40 21.75
N PHE A 16 16.86 1.78 21.64
CA PHE A 16 15.94 1.24 20.63
C PHE A 16 16.39 1.61 19.21
N ILE A 17 16.75 2.88 19.00
CA ILE A 17 17.26 3.33 17.68
C ILE A 17 18.51 2.57 17.30
N GLN A 18 19.46 2.40 18.23
CA GLN A 18 20.69 1.65 17.98
C GLN A 18 20.40 0.18 17.63
N TYR A 19 19.49 -0.46 18.38
CA TYR A 19 19.07 -1.84 18.11
C TYR A 19 18.41 -1.98 16.74
N ALA A 20 17.41 -1.12 16.44
CA ALA A 20 16.73 -1.11 15.15
C ALA A 20 17.70 -0.83 13.99
N SER A 21 18.66 0.08 14.18
CA SER A 21 19.68 0.40 13.19
C SER A 21 20.55 -0.80 12.80
N ASN A 22 20.89 -1.65 13.76
CA ASN A 22 21.65 -2.87 13.47
C ASN A 22 20.81 -3.87 12.65
N LEU A 23 19.52 -3.98 12.94
CA LEU A 23 18.61 -4.87 12.17
C LEU A 23 18.39 -4.36 10.75
N ILE A 24 18.22 -3.05 10.54
CA ILE A 24 17.96 -2.46 9.22
C ILE A 24 19.03 -2.90 8.21
N ALA A 25 20.31 -2.96 8.61
CA ALA A 25 21.41 -3.32 7.73
C ALA A 25 21.36 -4.77 7.21
N GLU A 26 20.55 -5.63 7.84
CA GLU A 26 20.41 -7.06 7.49
C GLU A 26 19.12 -7.35 6.71
N HIS A 27 18.34 -6.31 6.32
CA HIS A 27 17.03 -6.47 5.70
C HIS A 27 16.93 -5.70 4.39
N ASP A 28 16.14 -6.24 3.46
CA ASP A 28 15.91 -5.67 2.13
C ASP A 28 14.86 -4.55 2.15
N VAL A 29 14.01 -4.48 3.18
CA VAL A 29 12.95 -3.49 3.35
C VAL A 29 12.61 -3.30 4.82
N VAL A 30 12.20 -2.10 5.19
CA VAL A 30 11.69 -1.77 6.53
C VAL A 30 10.23 -1.33 6.42
N LEU A 31 9.38 -1.87 7.29
CA LEU A 31 7.99 -1.48 7.42
C LEU A 31 7.77 -0.87 8.81
N LEU A 32 7.26 0.36 8.84
CA LEU A 32 6.94 1.11 10.05
C LEU A 32 5.44 1.34 10.11
N SER A 33 4.73 0.58 10.97
CA SER A 33 3.29 0.74 11.21
C SER A 33 3.08 1.63 12.44
N ASP A 34 2.56 2.86 12.23
CA ASP A 34 2.34 3.84 13.30
C ASP A 34 0.91 3.73 13.85
N TYR A 35 0.79 3.41 15.13
CA TYR A 35 -0.45 3.39 15.88
C TYR A 35 -0.59 4.58 16.83
N ALA A 36 0.31 5.55 16.74
CA ALA A 36 0.39 6.73 17.63
C ALA A 36 0.50 6.36 19.12
N LYS A 37 1.12 5.19 19.43
CA LYS A 37 1.29 4.68 20.82
C LYS A 37 2.70 4.95 21.38
N GLY A 38 3.55 5.70 20.67
CA GLY A 38 4.87 6.15 21.14
C GLY A 38 6.05 5.33 20.62
N THR A 39 5.89 4.08 20.16
CA THR A 39 6.99 3.25 19.64
C THR A 39 7.76 3.95 18.51
N LEU A 40 7.07 4.68 17.66
CA LEU A 40 7.65 5.46 16.56
C LEU A 40 7.83 6.95 16.91
N ALA A 41 8.05 7.29 18.20
CA ALA A 41 8.27 8.68 18.61
C ALA A 41 9.43 9.36 17.85
N ARG A 42 10.46 8.59 17.48
CA ARG A 42 11.65 9.06 16.74
C ARG A 42 11.72 8.45 15.34
N VAL A 43 10.60 8.35 14.66
CA VAL A 43 10.49 7.74 13.31
C VAL A 43 11.41 8.41 12.29
N GLU A 44 11.64 9.74 12.43
CA GLU A 44 12.56 10.49 11.57
C GLU A 44 13.99 9.92 11.60
N ALA A 45 14.47 9.49 12.78
CA ALA A 45 15.80 8.90 12.93
C ALA A 45 15.88 7.53 12.25
N LEU A 46 14.85 6.70 12.35
CA LEU A 46 14.78 5.41 11.68
C LEU A 46 14.77 5.58 10.15
N ILE A 47 13.94 6.48 9.62
CA ILE A 47 13.88 6.78 8.19
C ILE A 47 15.23 7.29 7.68
N ALA A 48 15.87 8.22 8.40
CA ALA A 48 17.19 8.72 8.03
C ALA A 48 18.24 7.60 8.00
N HIS A 49 18.16 6.64 8.92
CA HIS A 49 19.08 5.50 8.95
C HIS A 49 18.84 4.54 7.78
N CYS A 50 17.57 4.22 7.47
CA CYS A 50 17.21 3.43 6.27
C CYS A 50 17.77 4.08 5.00
N ASN A 51 17.58 5.39 4.85
CA ASN A 51 18.07 6.14 3.68
C ASN A 51 19.59 6.12 3.58
N ALA A 52 20.32 6.24 4.71
CA ALA A 52 21.78 6.17 4.73
C ALA A 52 22.33 4.80 4.29
N LEU A 53 21.55 3.74 4.50
CA LEU A 53 21.88 2.37 4.06
C LEU A 53 21.24 2.01 2.71
N SER A 54 20.48 2.90 2.09
CA SER A 54 19.71 2.64 0.87
C SER A 54 18.71 1.50 1.00
N VAL A 55 18.18 1.28 2.21
CA VAL A 55 17.12 0.29 2.49
C VAL A 55 15.77 0.98 2.34
N PRO A 56 14.87 0.50 1.46
CA PRO A 56 13.53 1.06 1.32
C PRO A 56 12.76 1.02 2.63
N VAL A 57 12.07 2.13 2.96
CA VAL A 57 11.25 2.23 4.17
C VAL A 57 9.81 2.61 3.81
N LEU A 58 8.88 1.73 4.18
CA LEU A 58 7.45 1.92 4.01
C LEU A 58 6.83 2.32 5.34
N VAL A 59 5.90 3.26 5.30
CA VAL A 59 5.21 3.72 6.51
C VAL A 59 3.70 3.61 6.34
N ASP A 60 3.05 2.90 7.26
CA ASP A 60 1.61 3.02 7.50
C ASP A 60 1.40 4.16 8.50
N PRO A 61 0.95 5.35 8.05
CA PRO A 61 0.92 6.54 8.88
C PRO A 61 -0.29 6.54 9.82
N LYS A 62 -0.21 7.35 10.90
CA LYS A 62 -1.34 7.62 11.76
C LYS A 62 -1.57 9.13 11.93
N GLY A 63 -2.84 9.53 11.74
CA GLY A 63 -3.26 10.92 11.91
C GLY A 63 -2.86 11.83 10.75
N ASP A 64 -2.58 13.10 11.05
CA ASP A 64 -2.41 14.20 10.08
C ASP A 64 -0.97 14.76 10.00
N LYS A 65 -0.01 14.16 10.71
CA LYS A 65 1.37 14.70 10.82
C LYS A 65 2.35 14.01 9.88
N PHE A 66 2.08 13.98 8.57
CA PHE A 66 2.90 13.26 7.59
C PHE A 66 4.32 13.82 7.46
N LYS A 67 4.56 15.08 7.86
CA LYS A 67 5.91 15.68 7.87
C LYS A 67 6.94 14.85 8.64
N ARG A 68 6.52 14.14 9.69
CA ARG A 68 7.41 13.28 10.51
C ARG A 68 7.94 12.06 9.76
N TYR A 69 7.30 11.67 8.66
CA TYR A 69 7.70 10.55 7.81
C TYR A 69 8.54 10.98 6.60
N ARG A 70 9.00 12.25 6.59
CA ARG A 70 9.81 12.80 5.48
C ARG A 70 10.95 11.86 5.10
N GLY A 71 11.12 11.63 3.79
CA GLY A 71 12.13 10.76 3.23
C GLY A 71 11.76 9.27 3.24
N ALA A 72 10.55 8.90 3.67
CA ALA A 72 10.08 7.53 3.50
C ALA A 72 9.99 7.18 2.00
N THR A 73 10.29 5.93 1.67
CA THR A 73 10.17 5.44 0.28
C THR A 73 8.71 5.48 -0.16
N LEU A 74 7.80 5.00 0.68
CA LEU A 74 6.37 5.00 0.39
C LEU A 74 5.57 5.14 1.69
N ILE A 75 4.42 5.86 1.63
CA ILE A 75 3.44 5.89 2.71
C ILE A 75 2.08 5.36 2.23
N THR A 76 1.31 4.73 3.15
CA THR A 76 0.02 4.08 2.84
C THR A 76 -1.16 4.66 3.62
N PRO A 77 -1.45 5.98 3.55
CA PRO A 77 -2.59 6.54 4.26
C PRO A 77 -3.91 5.98 3.71
N ASN A 78 -4.90 5.82 4.59
CA ASN A 78 -6.27 5.71 4.12
C ASN A 78 -6.80 7.08 3.65
N LEU A 79 -7.92 7.09 2.91
CA LEU A 79 -8.47 8.33 2.35
C LEU A 79 -8.75 9.38 3.42
N SER A 80 -9.25 8.99 4.60
CA SER A 80 -9.55 9.93 5.69
C SER A 80 -8.29 10.56 6.28
N GLU A 81 -7.22 9.79 6.48
CA GLU A 81 -5.92 10.30 6.92
C GLU A 81 -5.27 11.20 5.86
N PHE A 82 -5.41 10.83 4.59
CA PHE A 82 -4.95 11.62 3.47
C PHE A 82 -5.66 12.97 3.39
N GLU A 83 -7.00 12.97 3.41
CA GLU A 83 -7.82 14.19 3.39
C GLU A 83 -7.62 15.09 4.62
N ALA A 84 -7.27 14.52 5.77
CA ALA A 84 -6.93 15.30 6.95
C ALA A 84 -5.67 16.18 6.75
N VAL A 85 -4.78 15.78 5.82
CA VAL A 85 -3.54 16.51 5.50
C VAL A 85 -3.72 17.46 4.32
N VAL A 86 -4.39 17.01 3.25
CA VAL A 86 -4.45 17.74 1.98
C VAL A 86 -5.77 18.47 1.75
N GLY A 87 -6.77 18.20 2.57
CA GLY A 87 -8.14 18.67 2.38
C GLY A 87 -9.01 17.70 1.59
N PRO A 88 -10.33 17.94 1.49
CA PRO A 88 -11.29 17.05 0.85
C PRO A 88 -10.96 16.81 -0.62
N CYS A 89 -10.96 15.54 -1.03
CA CYS A 89 -10.71 15.11 -2.40
C CYS A 89 -11.99 14.78 -3.19
N GLU A 90 -13.15 14.74 -2.52
CA GLU A 90 -14.45 14.39 -3.10
C GLU A 90 -14.41 13.05 -3.88
N GLN A 91 -13.48 12.18 -3.50
CA GLN A 91 -13.18 10.90 -4.13
C GLN A 91 -12.82 11.00 -5.64
N ASP A 92 -12.38 12.16 -6.08
CA ASP A 92 -11.93 12.44 -7.44
C ASP A 92 -10.50 11.91 -7.64
N ASP A 93 -10.34 10.99 -8.59
CA ASP A 93 -9.07 10.31 -8.87
C ASP A 93 -7.96 11.29 -9.28
N ALA A 94 -8.30 12.30 -10.09
CA ALA A 94 -7.33 13.30 -10.54
C ALA A 94 -6.86 14.18 -9.38
N ARG A 95 -7.78 14.58 -8.49
CA ARG A 95 -7.47 15.38 -7.30
C ARG A 95 -6.63 14.59 -6.30
N ILE A 96 -6.98 13.32 -6.05
CA ILE A 96 -6.18 12.43 -5.19
C ILE A 96 -4.75 12.30 -5.73
N SER A 97 -4.61 12.07 -7.03
CA SER A 97 -3.30 11.92 -7.68
C SER A 97 -2.48 13.19 -7.61
N GLN A 98 -3.11 14.35 -7.87
CA GLN A 98 -2.45 15.64 -7.77
C GLN A 98 -1.90 15.89 -6.35
N TYR A 99 -2.75 15.75 -5.33
CA TYR A 99 -2.35 15.98 -3.94
C TYR A 99 -1.32 14.95 -3.45
N ALA A 100 -1.43 13.70 -3.88
CA ALA A 100 -0.43 12.68 -3.56
C ALA A 100 0.94 13.03 -4.16
N ARG A 101 0.99 13.57 -5.38
CA ARG A 101 2.21 14.08 -6.01
C ARG A 101 2.79 15.26 -5.24
N GLU A 102 1.96 16.22 -4.86
CA GLU A 102 2.36 17.35 -4.03
C GLU A 102 2.97 16.91 -2.69
N LEU A 103 2.41 15.85 -2.07
CA LEU A 103 2.99 15.25 -0.85
C LEU A 103 4.35 14.59 -1.13
N CYS A 104 4.51 13.88 -2.26
CA CYS A 104 5.80 13.32 -2.66
C CYS A 104 6.87 14.41 -2.75
N GLU A 105 6.55 15.54 -3.37
CA GLU A 105 7.47 16.67 -3.50
C GLU A 105 7.73 17.36 -2.15
N ALA A 106 6.68 17.63 -1.37
CA ALA A 106 6.78 18.36 -0.12
C ALA A 106 7.54 17.61 0.98
N TYR A 107 7.38 16.28 1.03
CA TYR A 107 7.94 15.46 2.11
C TYR A 107 8.99 14.44 1.63
N ASP A 108 9.42 14.53 0.38
CA ASP A 108 10.47 13.69 -0.18
C ASP A 108 10.12 12.19 -0.16
N PHE A 109 8.84 11.86 -0.45
CA PHE A 109 8.42 10.48 -0.69
C PHE A 109 8.68 10.09 -2.13
N ASN A 110 9.02 8.81 -2.39
CA ASN A 110 9.07 8.30 -3.76
C ASN A 110 7.67 7.97 -4.27
N ALA A 111 6.77 7.54 -3.37
CA ALA A 111 5.39 7.23 -3.71
C ALA A 111 4.43 7.43 -2.52
N VAL A 112 3.16 7.67 -2.84
CA VAL A 112 2.02 7.64 -1.91
C VAL A 112 0.99 6.67 -2.45
N LEU A 113 0.56 5.70 -1.63
CA LEU A 113 -0.54 4.79 -1.92
C LEU A 113 -1.72 5.14 -1.02
N VAL A 114 -2.77 5.72 -1.57
CA VAL A 114 -4.00 6.03 -0.85
C VAL A 114 -4.96 4.84 -0.91
N THR A 115 -5.28 4.24 0.23
CA THR A 115 -6.32 3.18 0.30
C THR A 115 -7.71 3.81 0.44
N ARG A 116 -8.70 3.29 -0.31
CA ARG A 116 -10.01 3.92 -0.53
C ARG A 116 -11.17 2.97 -0.24
N SER A 117 -10.95 2.02 0.66
CA SER A 117 -11.95 0.99 1.04
C SER A 117 -12.50 0.25 -0.18
N GLU A 118 -13.83 0.22 -0.36
CA GLU A 118 -14.52 -0.43 -1.47
C GLU A 118 -14.18 0.14 -2.85
N ARG A 119 -13.56 1.32 -2.92
CA ARG A 119 -13.08 1.92 -4.17
C ARG A 119 -11.66 1.49 -4.54
N GLY A 120 -11.04 0.64 -3.74
CA GLY A 120 -9.71 0.11 -3.99
C GLY A 120 -8.60 1.05 -3.57
N MET A 121 -7.67 1.40 -4.44
CA MET A 121 -6.50 2.21 -4.08
C MET A 121 -5.96 3.03 -5.24
N THR A 122 -5.27 4.11 -4.90
CA THR A 122 -4.59 4.99 -5.85
C THR A 122 -3.13 5.11 -5.47
N LEU A 123 -2.23 4.65 -6.36
CA LEU A 123 -0.80 4.87 -6.26
C LEU A 123 -0.41 6.12 -7.08
N GLN A 124 0.35 7.00 -6.47
CA GLN A 124 1.05 8.08 -7.16
C GLN A 124 2.53 8.02 -6.80
N THR A 125 3.38 7.82 -7.79
CA THR A 125 4.83 7.99 -7.68
C THR A 125 5.22 9.43 -7.95
N ARG A 126 6.40 9.86 -7.50
CA ARG A 126 6.86 11.24 -7.68
C ARG A 126 6.85 11.68 -9.16
N GLU A 127 7.33 10.84 -10.06
CA GLU A 127 7.52 11.17 -11.48
C GLU A 127 6.58 10.41 -12.43
N GLY A 128 5.94 9.33 -11.96
CA GLY A 128 5.11 8.44 -12.79
C GLY A 128 3.68 8.93 -12.99
N ALA A 129 2.98 8.25 -13.88
CA ALA A 129 1.53 8.37 -14.01
C ALA A 129 0.83 7.73 -12.79
N PRO A 130 -0.37 8.20 -12.42
CA PRO A 130 -1.12 7.56 -11.35
C PRO A 130 -1.63 6.18 -11.77
N LEU A 131 -1.68 5.26 -10.82
CA LEU A 131 -2.32 3.96 -10.99
C LEU A 131 -3.54 3.88 -10.07
N HIS A 132 -4.72 3.72 -10.66
CA HIS A 132 -5.98 3.51 -9.93
C HIS A 132 -6.38 2.05 -10.06
N LEU A 133 -6.57 1.38 -8.93
CA LEU A 133 -7.01 -0.02 -8.88
C LEU A 133 -8.34 -0.09 -8.14
N SER A 134 -9.34 -0.69 -8.76
CA SER A 134 -10.61 -1.01 -8.10
C SER A 134 -10.41 -2.13 -7.08
N ALA A 135 -11.24 -2.15 -6.03
CA ALA A 135 -11.23 -3.25 -5.08
C ALA A 135 -11.61 -4.58 -5.75
N LEU A 136 -10.86 -5.64 -5.46
CA LEU A 136 -11.07 -6.96 -6.05
C LEU A 136 -11.99 -7.88 -5.22
N ALA A 137 -12.45 -7.42 -4.05
CA ALA A 137 -13.33 -8.21 -3.20
C ALA A 137 -14.70 -8.42 -3.85
N ARG A 138 -15.12 -9.70 -3.98
CA ARG A 138 -16.48 -10.08 -4.43
C ARG A 138 -17.47 -10.06 -3.28
N GLU A 139 -17.05 -10.50 -2.11
CA GLU A 139 -17.81 -10.48 -0.86
C GLU A 139 -16.90 -9.97 0.25
N VAL A 140 -17.40 -9.07 1.09
CA VAL A 140 -16.65 -8.49 2.21
C VAL A 140 -17.24 -9.02 3.50
N PHE A 141 -16.45 -9.78 4.26
CA PHE A 141 -16.83 -10.30 5.58
C PHE A 141 -16.23 -9.46 6.69
N ASP A 142 -14.94 -9.13 6.60
CA ASP A 142 -14.27 -8.31 7.61
C ASP A 142 -13.13 -7.50 6.95
N VAL A 143 -13.06 -6.21 7.22
CA VAL A 143 -12.00 -5.31 6.71
C VAL A 143 -10.83 -5.16 7.68
N THR A 144 -10.89 -5.80 8.86
CA THR A 144 -9.85 -5.71 9.89
C THR A 144 -8.55 -6.32 9.38
N GLY A 145 -7.46 -5.53 9.41
CA GLY A 145 -6.15 -5.97 8.94
C GLY A 145 -5.92 -5.84 7.42
N ALA A 146 -6.90 -5.31 6.67
CA ALA A 146 -6.72 -5.08 5.23
C ALA A 146 -5.56 -4.11 4.95
N GLY A 147 -5.44 -3.01 5.70
CA GLY A 147 -4.32 -2.06 5.59
C GLY A 147 -2.97 -2.70 5.89
N ASP A 148 -2.90 -3.48 6.98
CA ASP A 148 -1.68 -4.23 7.34
C ASP A 148 -1.29 -5.23 6.24
N THR A 149 -2.28 -5.87 5.59
CA THR A 149 -2.05 -6.76 4.44
C THR A 149 -1.53 -6.00 3.23
N VAL A 150 -2.10 -4.84 2.92
CA VAL A 150 -1.65 -3.98 1.81
C VAL A 150 -0.18 -3.63 1.97
N ILE A 151 0.21 -3.04 3.11
CA ILE A 151 1.59 -2.59 3.29
C ILE A 151 2.57 -3.77 3.37
N SER A 152 2.15 -4.92 3.93
CA SER A 152 2.99 -6.13 3.99
C SER A 152 3.24 -6.72 2.59
N ALA A 153 2.21 -6.79 1.75
CA ALA A 153 2.35 -7.27 0.37
C ALA A 153 3.19 -6.32 -0.49
N LEU A 154 3.02 -4.99 -0.31
CA LEU A 154 3.90 -3.98 -0.91
C LEU A 154 5.36 -4.17 -0.53
N ALA A 155 5.62 -4.36 0.78
CA ALA A 155 6.97 -4.59 1.29
C ALA A 155 7.59 -5.84 0.68
N ALA A 156 6.85 -6.94 0.58
CA ALA A 156 7.32 -8.17 -0.03
C ALA A 156 7.66 -8.01 -1.53
N GLY A 157 6.85 -7.27 -2.29
CA GLY A 157 7.12 -6.96 -3.69
C GLY A 157 8.39 -6.12 -3.85
N LEU A 158 8.50 -5.03 -3.10
CA LEU A 158 9.66 -4.14 -3.17
C LEU A 158 10.96 -4.81 -2.67
N ALA A 159 10.88 -5.70 -1.67
CA ALA A 159 12.02 -6.51 -1.24
C ALA A 159 12.49 -7.51 -2.31
N SER A 160 11.65 -7.80 -3.30
CA SER A 160 11.96 -8.64 -4.44
C SER A 160 12.36 -7.83 -5.69
N ASP A 161 12.76 -6.56 -5.53
CA ASP A 161 13.11 -5.63 -6.60
C ASP A 161 11.98 -5.39 -7.64
N ASP A 162 10.72 -5.61 -7.24
CA ASP A 162 9.59 -5.34 -8.12
C ASP A 162 9.24 -3.83 -8.15
N SER A 163 8.55 -3.40 -9.20
CA SER A 163 8.11 -2.00 -9.32
C SER A 163 7.04 -1.63 -8.30
N PHE A 164 6.86 -0.32 -8.04
CA PHE A 164 5.77 0.17 -7.21
C PHE A 164 4.40 -0.26 -7.76
N GLU A 165 4.22 -0.23 -9.08
CA GLU A 165 2.99 -0.60 -9.76
C GLU A 165 2.65 -2.09 -9.56
N ASN A 166 3.60 -2.99 -9.79
CA ASN A 166 3.40 -4.43 -9.62
C ASN A 166 3.18 -4.79 -8.16
N SER A 167 3.99 -4.23 -7.25
CA SER A 167 3.81 -4.41 -5.81
C SER A 167 2.45 -3.92 -5.33
N THR A 168 1.92 -2.81 -5.92
CA THR A 168 0.57 -2.31 -5.63
C THR A 168 -0.52 -3.25 -6.17
N ARG A 169 -0.34 -3.83 -7.35
CA ARG A 169 -1.28 -4.84 -7.89
C ARG A 169 -1.33 -6.08 -7.00
N LEU A 170 -0.17 -6.56 -6.55
CA LEU A 170 -0.07 -7.67 -5.60
C LEU A 170 -0.77 -7.32 -4.28
N ALA A 171 -0.56 -6.12 -3.74
CA ALA A 171 -1.19 -5.64 -2.52
C ALA A 171 -2.72 -5.54 -2.64
N ASN A 172 -3.24 -5.07 -3.78
CA ASN A 172 -4.67 -5.01 -4.05
C ASN A 172 -5.30 -6.41 -4.12
N LEU A 173 -4.60 -7.37 -4.74
CA LEU A 173 -5.04 -8.77 -4.78
C LEU A 173 -5.06 -9.38 -3.39
N ALA A 174 -3.99 -9.21 -2.62
CA ALA A 174 -3.88 -9.70 -1.25
C ALA A 174 -4.98 -9.14 -0.34
N ALA A 175 -5.25 -7.83 -0.42
CA ALA A 175 -6.33 -7.17 0.31
C ALA A 175 -7.70 -7.75 -0.07
N GLY A 176 -7.96 -7.98 -1.36
CA GLY A 176 -9.20 -8.59 -1.85
C GLY A 176 -9.44 -10.00 -1.28
N LEU A 177 -8.38 -10.80 -1.16
CA LEU A 177 -8.46 -12.13 -0.56
C LEU A 177 -8.73 -12.10 0.95
N VAL A 178 -8.09 -11.17 1.66
CA VAL A 178 -8.20 -11.08 3.13
C VAL A 178 -9.58 -10.59 3.56
N VAL A 179 -10.13 -9.56 2.91
CA VAL A 179 -11.47 -9.03 3.28
C VAL A 179 -12.60 -10.01 3.00
N GLY A 180 -12.38 -11.04 2.17
CA GLY A 180 -13.28 -12.16 1.95
C GLY A 180 -13.23 -13.24 3.04
N LYS A 181 -12.41 -13.06 4.09
CA LYS A 181 -12.26 -14.01 5.20
C LYS A 181 -12.87 -13.43 6.48
N VAL A 182 -13.25 -14.31 7.42
CA VAL A 182 -13.81 -13.89 8.73
C VAL A 182 -12.68 -13.59 9.70
N GLY A 183 -12.75 -12.44 10.35
CA GLY A 183 -11.78 -12.00 11.38
C GLY A 183 -10.46 -11.52 10.78
N THR A 184 -9.47 -11.30 11.64
CA THR A 184 -8.12 -10.90 11.24
C THR A 184 -7.41 -12.07 10.56
N ALA A 185 -7.55 -12.17 9.24
CA ALA A 185 -6.99 -13.26 8.46
C ALA A 185 -5.67 -12.86 7.79
N THR A 186 -4.87 -13.86 7.45
CA THR A 186 -3.67 -13.72 6.64
C THR A 186 -3.89 -14.28 5.24
N VAL A 187 -3.08 -13.86 4.27
CA VAL A 187 -3.02 -14.46 2.94
C VAL A 187 -1.79 -15.35 2.84
N THR A 188 -1.96 -16.54 2.28
CA THR A 188 -0.85 -17.46 2.04
C THR A 188 -0.31 -17.29 0.62
N ARG A 189 0.91 -17.80 0.40
CA ARG A 189 1.52 -17.81 -0.93
C ARG A 189 0.66 -18.56 -1.95
N ASP A 190 0.14 -19.75 -1.58
CA ASP A 190 -0.67 -20.59 -2.47
C ASP A 190 -1.97 -19.89 -2.89
N GLU A 191 -2.59 -19.12 -1.98
CA GLU A 191 -3.79 -18.31 -2.28
C GLU A 191 -3.47 -17.21 -3.28
N LEU A 192 -2.33 -16.50 -3.11
CA LEU A 192 -1.90 -15.47 -4.04
C LEU A 192 -1.57 -16.06 -5.42
N GLU A 193 -0.82 -17.16 -5.49
CA GLU A 193 -0.48 -17.84 -6.75
C GLU A 193 -1.74 -18.34 -7.47
N GLY A 194 -2.70 -18.90 -6.74
CA GLY A 194 -3.98 -19.33 -7.29
C GLY A 194 -4.80 -18.16 -7.85
N ALA A 195 -4.84 -17.04 -7.15
CA ALA A 195 -5.56 -15.84 -7.61
C ALA A 195 -4.89 -15.19 -8.83
N LEU A 196 -3.55 -15.11 -8.87
CA LEU A 196 -2.79 -14.60 -10.02
C LEU A 196 -3.02 -15.48 -11.27
N SER A 197 -3.01 -16.81 -11.11
CA SER A 197 -3.27 -17.75 -12.20
C SER A 197 -4.68 -17.59 -12.76
N SER A 198 -5.67 -17.36 -11.90
CA SER A 198 -7.06 -17.14 -12.30
C SER A 198 -7.24 -15.82 -13.03
N ALA A 199 -6.55 -14.77 -12.63
CA ALA A 199 -6.58 -13.46 -13.29
C ALA A 199 -5.98 -13.53 -14.70
N SER A 200 -4.85 -14.23 -14.87
CA SER A 200 -4.19 -14.41 -16.17
C SER A 200 -5.04 -15.18 -17.18
N LEU A 201 -5.84 -16.15 -16.71
CA LEU A 201 -6.75 -16.92 -17.55
C LEU A 201 -7.97 -16.10 -17.97
N GLY A 202 -8.42 -15.16 -17.12
CA GLY A 202 -9.51 -14.25 -17.43
C GLY A 202 -9.16 -13.24 -18.53
N ASP A 203 -7.97 -12.64 -18.48
CA ASP A 203 -7.49 -11.71 -19.51
C ASP A 203 -7.28 -12.41 -20.87
N SER A 204 -6.78 -13.65 -20.87
CA SER A 204 -6.63 -14.43 -22.10
C SER A 204 -7.97 -14.85 -22.74
N ALA A 205 -9.03 -15.02 -21.95
CA ALA A 205 -10.36 -15.34 -22.45
C ALA A 205 -11.06 -14.13 -23.10
N VAL A 206 -10.77 -12.93 -22.64
CA VAL A 206 -11.30 -11.69 -23.22
C VAL A 206 -10.68 -11.38 -24.60
N GLU A 207 -9.39 -11.72 -24.81
CA GLU A 207 -8.76 -11.57 -26.13
C GLU A 207 -9.27 -12.57 -27.17
N ILE A 208 -9.73 -13.76 -26.75
CA ILE A 208 -10.26 -14.79 -27.68
C ILE A 208 -11.69 -14.44 -28.13
N ASP A 209 -12.50 -13.78 -27.29
CA ASP A 209 -13.90 -13.45 -27.62
C ASP A 209 -14.02 -12.19 -28.52
N SER A 210 -12.96 -11.39 -28.68
CA SER A 210 -12.90 -10.26 -29.62
C SER A 210 -12.57 -10.68 -31.06
N GLY A 211 -12.37 -11.96 -31.33
CA GLY A 211 -12.00 -12.52 -32.63
C GLY A 211 -13.11 -13.27 -33.37
N ILE A 212 -14.36 -13.22 -32.93
CA ILE A 212 -15.48 -13.83 -33.67
C ILE A 212 -15.92 -12.87 -34.75
N VAL A 213 -15.54 -13.21 -35.98
CA VAL A 213 -15.99 -12.61 -37.25
C VAL A 213 -17.50 -12.74 -37.35
N ASP A 214 -18.19 -11.63 -37.66
CA ASP A 214 -19.62 -11.57 -37.91
C ASP A 214 -20.00 -12.49 -39.10
N GLU A 215 -20.95 -13.39 -38.88
CA GLU A 215 -21.44 -14.37 -39.88
C GLU A 215 -22.15 -13.74 -41.11
N ASP A 216 -22.26 -12.44 -41.17
CA ASP A 216 -22.96 -11.73 -42.27
C ASP A 216 -22.11 -11.47 -43.53
N ASP A 217 -20.83 -11.76 -43.54
CA ASP A 217 -19.94 -11.53 -44.70
C ASP A 217 -19.82 -12.73 -45.68
N LEU A 218 -20.59 -13.81 -45.46
CA LEU A 218 -20.53 -15.02 -46.30
C LEU A 218 -21.66 -15.19 -47.31
N LEU A 219 -22.55 -14.19 -47.47
CA LEU A 219 -23.69 -14.32 -48.39
C LEU A 219 -23.71 -13.34 -49.59
N THR A 220 -22.55 -12.77 -49.96
CA THR A 220 -22.45 -12.00 -51.22
C THR A 220 -21.18 -12.35 -51.98
N SER A 221 -21.22 -13.48 -52.67
CA SER A 221 -20.43 -13.78 -53.89
C SER A 221 -21.05 -14.94 -54.63
#